data_a5cccd207ea9f98e257a6457cfbad0a8
#
_entry.id   a5cccd207ea9f98e257a6457cfbad0a8
#
_cell.length_a   1.000
_cell.length_b   1.000
_cell.length_c   1.000
_cell.angle_alpha   90.00
_cell.angle_beta   90.00
_cell.angle_gamma   90.00
#
_symmetry.space_group_name_H-M   'P 1'
#
loop_
_entity.id
_entity.type
_entity.pdbx_description
1 polymer ?
#
loop_
_entity_poly.entity_id
_entity_poly.type
_entity_poly.pdbx_seq_one_letter_code
_entity_poly.pdbx_strand_id
1 'polypeptide(L)'
;LAGGSCDGYKNVHKGFYMRGGREMDNHFEIMWDVFRDVPSIETPSVSVLDEYYWLNKHDPNYSLCRATVNKGEDAHTDKLFKLDKDSAMALSQLFITPEVNLEDKKISDVLPESFWETNFWLYWQTMFAFQKWSSALEMKRYLCRYVHHIDGLPDFSALRFTKYNQYESMILPLIEYLKKHDVDVQFGMDVKNVVIEEVDGKKTAKELIYVKDNEEQSIPLTADDLVFITNGCCTDTSCYGDQTHAPDLSGIVNGQGESWDLWKNIAKQANHDEYGHPD
;
A
#
# COMPACT_ATOMS: atom_id res chain seq x y z
N LEU A 1 -7.40 -10.48 -8.56
CA LEU A 1 -7.04 -11.00 -7.23
C LEU A 1 -7.67 -10.15 -6.14
N ALA A 2 -8.29 -10.79 -5.14
CA ALA A 2 -8.73 -10.07 -3.96
C ALA A 2 -7.52 -9.70 -3.09
N GLY A 3 -7.57 -8.52 -2.46
CA GLY A 3 -6.56 -8.04 -1.52
C GLY A 3 -5.37 -7.33 -2.15
N GLY A 4 -5.20 -7.35 -3.47
CA GLY A 4 -4.09 -6.66 -4.14
C GLY A 4 -2.73 -7.02 -3.52
N SER A 5 -2.04 -6.02 -2.96
CA SER A 5 -0.73 -6.22 -2.30
C SER A 5 -0.80 -7.00 -0.97
N CYS A 6 -1.98 -7.12 -0.37
CA CYS A 6 -2.24 -7.96 0.81
C CYS A 6 -2.46 -9.43 0.44
N ASP A 7 -1.95 -9.87 -0.69
CA ASP A 7 -2.11 -11.23 -1.14
C ASP A 7 -1.18 -12.21 -0.39
N GLY A 8 -1.52 -13.46 -0.53
CA GLY A 8 -0.74 -14.59 -0.06
C GLY A 8 -1.39 -15.86 -0.56
N TYR A 9 -0.67 -16.94 -0.55
CA TYR A 9 -1.25 -18.23 -0.88
C TYR A 9 -0.61 -19.36 -0.10
N LYS A 10 -1.36 -20.42 0.06
CA LYS A 10 -0.90 -21.65 0.68
C LYS A 10 -0.49 -22.64 -0.40
N ASN A 11 0.75 -23.07 -0.36
CA ASN A 11 1.21 -24.21 -1.15
C ASN A 11 1.16 -25.48 -0.29
N VAL A 12 0.52 -26.54 -0.78
CA VAL A 12 0.33 -27.79 -0.02
C VAL A 12 1.63 -28.47 0.39
N HIS A 13 2.73 -28.21 -0.33
CA HIS A 13 4.03 -28.84 -0.08
C HIS A 13 5.05 -27.92 0.59
N LYS A 14 4.89 -26.60 0.49
CA LYS A 14 5.89 -25.62 0.90
C LYS A 14 5.39 -24.62 1.95
N GLY A 15 4.13 -24.70 2.33
CA GLY A 15 3.54 -23.81 3.32
C GLY A 15 2.97 -22.52 2.75
N PHE A 16 2.95 -21.46 3.56
CA PHE A 16 2.38 -20.18 3.20
C PHE A 16 3.41 -19.27 2.55
N TYR A 17 2.97 -18.52 1.56
CA TYR A 17 3.75 -17.48 0.89
C TYR A 17 3.07 -16.13 1.07
N MET A 18 3.88 -15.09 1.17
CA MET A 18 3.45 -13.69 1.16
C MET A 18 4.49 -12.86 0.43
N ARG A 19 4.06 -11.78 -0.23
CA ARG A 19 4.98 -10.90 -0.98
C ARG A 19 5.70 -9.89 -0.12
N GLY A 20 5.18 -9.57 1.04
CA GLY A 20 5.74 -8.56 1.92
C GLY A 20 5.49 -8.87 3.38
N GLY A 21 5.67 -7.87 4.22
CA GLY A 21 5.40 -7.94 5.64
C GLY A 21 3.92 -8.08 5.95
N ARG A 22 3.63 -8.43 7.21
CA ARG A 22 2.28 -8.51 7.76
C ARG A 22 1.99 -7.32 8.67
N GLU A 23 2.73 -6.24 8.47
CA GLU A 23 2.70 -5.08 9.35
C GLU A 23 1.34 -4.40 9.31
N MET A 24 0.84 -4.12 10.50
CA MET A 24 -0.44 -3.48 10.74
C MET A 24 -0.27 -2.35 11.75
N ASP A 25 -1.23 -1.45 11.78
CA ASP A 25 -1.30 -0.36 12.74
C ASP A 25 -2.63 -0.42 13.49
N ASN A 26 -2.60 -0.20 14.80
CA ASN A 26 -3.80 -0.10 15.62
C ASN A 26 -4.69 1.08 15.23
N HIS A 27 -4.12 2.09 14.58
CA HIS A 27 -4.80 3.31 14.13
C HIS A 27 -5.36 3.24 12.71
N PHE A 28 -5.61 2.06 12.19
CA PHE A 28 -6.41 1.87 10.98
C PHE A 28 -7.91 1.79 11.33
N GLU A 29 -8.43 2.84 11.98
CA GLU A 29 -9.74 2.86 12.64
C GLU A 29 -10.88 2.42 11.71
N ILE A 30 -10.94 2.97 10.49
CA ILE A 30 -11.99 2.63 9.51
C ILE A 30 -11.88 1.16 9.10
N MET A 31 -10.68 0.68 8.87
CA MET A 31 -10.45 -0.72 8.53
C MET A 31 -10.86 -1.64 9.68
N TRP A 32 -10.44 -1.33 10.90
CA TRP A 32 -10.79 -2.13 12.07
C TRP A 32 -12.27 -2.08 12.42
N ASP A 33 -12.96 -0.97 12.09
CA ASP A 33 -14.41 -0.88 12.23
C ASP A 33 -15.13 -1.90 11.33
N VAL A 34 -14.65 -2.09 10.10
CA VAL A 34 -15.15 -3.15 9.20
C VAL A 34 -14.84 -4.56 9.77
N PHE A 35 -13.59 -4.80 10.16
CA PHE A 35 -13.15 -6.12 10.61
C PHE A 35 -13.69 -6.52 12.00
N ARG A 36 -14.32 -5.62 12.72
CA ARG A 36 -15.06 -5.91 13.95
C ARG A 36 -16.23 -6.87 13.72
N ASP A 37 -16.85 -6.80 12.55
CA ASP A 37 -18.03 -7.60 12.21
C ASP A 37 -17.68 -8.83 11.34
N VAL A 38 -16.44 -8.95 10.89
CA VAL A 38 -15.96 -10.07 10.06
C VAL A 38 -15.43 -11.19 10.95
N PRO A 39 -16.06 -12.39 10.95
CA PRO A 39 -15.60 -13.53 11.74
C PRO A 39 -14.21 -14.01 11.30
N SER A 40 -13.35 -14.38 12.27
CA SER A 40 -12.12 -15.10 11.99
C SER A 40 -12.39 -16.47 11.36
N ILE A 41 -11.55 -16.90 10.43
CA ILE A 41 -11.69 -18.22 9.79
C ILE A 41 -11.49 -19.37 10.80
N GLU A 42 -10.47 -19.25 11.65
CA GLU A 42 -10.15 -20.32 12.59
C GLU A 42 -11.06 -20.36 13.80
N THR A 43 -11.51 -19.20 14.25
CA THR A 43 -12.36 -19.07 15.44
C THR A 43 -13.58 -18.22 15.09
N PRO A 44 -14.60 -18.78 14.41
CA PRO A 44 -15.75 -18.02 13.90
C PRO A 44 -16.60 -17.33 14.98
N SER A 45 -16.35 -17.61 16.25
CA SER A 45 -17.02 -16.94 17.38
C SER A 45 -16.36 -15.62 17.79
N VAL A 46 -15.22 -15.28 17.22
CA VAL A 46 -14.52 -13.99 17.42
C VAL A 46 -14.32 -13.30 16.08
N SER A 47 -14.22 -11.97 16.10
CA SER A 47 -13.95 -11.21 14.90
C SER A 47 -12.46 -11.25 14.54
N VAL A 48 -12.14 -10.88 13.29
CA VAL A 48 -10.75 -10.66 12.86
C VAL A 48 -10.08 -9.60 13.73
N LEU A 49 -10.81 -8.55 14.12
CA LEU A 49 -10.31 -7.52 15.02
C LEU A 49 -9.96 -8.07 16.40
N ASP A 50 -10.84 -8.89 16.98
CA ASP A 50 -10.59 -9.49 18.31
C ASP A 50 -9.38 -10.42 18.27
N GLU A 51 -9.26 -11.26 17.23
CA GLU A 51 -8.10 -12.14 17.03
C GLU A 51 -6.80 -11.33 16.92
N TYR A 52 -6.81 -10.23 16.16
CA TYR A 52 -5.67 -9.33 15.99
C TYR A 52 -5.26 -8.70 17.33
N TYR A 53 -6.19 -8.13 18.08
CA TYR A 53 -5.89 -7.51 19.38
C TYR A 53 -5.41 -8.53 20.40
N TRP A 54 -6.03 -9.68 20.46
CA TRP A 54 -5.62 -10.75 21.38
C TRP A 54 -4.19 -11.20 21.07
N LEU A 55 -3.86 -11.46 19.80
CA LEU A 55 -2.52 -11.85 19.37
C LEU A 55 -1.49 -10.82 19.79
N ASN A 56 -1.68 -9.56 19.41
CA ASN A 56 -0.69 -8.51 19.64
C ASN A 56 -0.57 -8.08 21.12
N LYS A 57 -1.56 -8.43 21.95
CA LYS A 57 -1.49 -8.24 23.40
C LYS A 57 -0.65 -9.33 24.08
N HIS A 58 -0.75 -10.57 23.61
CA HIS A 58 -0.10 -11.73 24.23
C HIS A 58 1.26 -12.07 23.61
N ASP A 59 1.46 -11.71 22.37
CA ASP A 59 2.70 -11.88 21.63
C ASP A 59 3.09 -10.56 20.95
N PRO A 60 3.51 -9.55 21.73
CA PRO A 60 3.89 -8.27 21.18
C PRO A 60 5.14 -8.42 20.31
N ASN A 61 5.13 -7.79 19.15
CA ASN A 61 6.29 -7.77 18.28
C ASN A 61 7.41 -6.96 18.89
N TYR A 62 8.53 -7.61 19.16
CA TYR A 62 9.80 -6.95 19.42
C TYR A 62 10.78 -7.35 18.33
N SER A 63 10.99 -6.49 17.40
CA SER A 63 12.15 -6.63 16.53
C SER A 63 13.31 -5.88 17.16
N LEU A 64 14.37 -6.58 17.52
CA LEU A 64 15.66 -5.94 17.75
C LEU A 64 16.23 -5.58 16.37
N CYS A 65 15.60 -4.62 15.73
CA CYS A 65 16.05 -4.17 14.43
C CYS A 65 17.46 -3.60 14.55
N ARG A 66 18.35 -4.12 13.75
CA ARG A 66 19.70 -3.57 13.57
C ARG A 66 19.73 -2.83 12.25
N ALA A 67 19.96 -1.52 12.32
CA ALA A 67 20.28 -0.78 11.12
C ALA A 67 21.70 -1.15 10.67
N THR A 68 21.87 -1.39 9.39
CA THR A 68 23.17 -1.74 8.81
C THR A 68 23.60 -0.71 7.77
N VAL A 69 24.89 -0.52 7.66
CA VAL A 69 25.56 0.31 6.64
C VAL A 69 26.60 -0.54 5.91
N ASN A 70 27.19 -0.03 4.84
CA ASN A 70 28.34 -0.66 4.17
C ASN A 70 28.17 -2.17 3.90
N LYS A 71 26.98 -2.58 3.44
CA LYS A 71 26.65 -3.99 3.10
C LYS A 71 26.66 -4.96 4.30
N GLY A 72 26.22 -4.53 5.44
CA GLY A 72 25.96 -5.39 6.58
C GLY A 72 26.75 -5.08 7.86
N GLU A 73 27.54 -4.02 7.87
CA GLU A 73 28.15 -3.52 9.10
C GLU A 73 27.08 -2.91 10.01
N ASP A 74 27.23 -3.08 11.33
CA ASP A 74 26.34 -2.45 12.30
C ASP A 74 26.48 -0.92 12.23
N ALA A 75 25.38 -0.21 12.08
CA ALA A 75 25.38 1.24 12.04
C ALA A 75 25.56 1.91 13.41
N HIS A 76 25.59 1.12 14.49
CA HIS A 76 25.75 1.59 15.88
C HIS A 76 24.85 2.80 16.22
N THR A 77 23.58 2.68 15.87
CA THR A 77 22.60 3.79 16.02
C THR A 77 22.19 4.03 17.45
N ASP A 78 22.36 3.04 18.34
CA ASP A 78 21.94 3.08 19.76
C ASP A 78 20.46 3.47 19.94
N LYS A 79 19.62 3.18 18.94
CA LYS A 79 18.22 3.58 18.84
C LYS A 79 17.98 5.11 18.86
N LEU A 80 18.99 5.91 18.60
CA LEU A 80 18.91 7.35 18.57
C LEU A 80 18.69 7.86 17.14
N PHE A 81 17.91 8.89 16.97
CA PHE A 81 17.68 9.53 15.67
C PHE A 81 18.86 10.37 15.18
N LYS A 82 19.66 10.90 16.09
CA LYS A 82 20.82 11.76 15.83
C LYS A 82 20.50 12.92 14.87
N LEU A 83 19.31 13.54 15.04
CA LEU A 83 18.91 14.72 14.30
C LEU A 83 19.70 15.92 14.82
N ASP A 84 20.38 16.62 13.92
CA ASP A 84 20.91 17.96 14.21
C ASP A 84 19.76 19.00 14.23
N LYS A 85 20.06 20.21 14.67
CA LYS A 85 19.05 21.26 14.82
C LYS A 85 18.39 21.63 13.48
N ASP A 86 19.19 21.72 12.41
CA ASP A 86 18.67 22.17 11.11
C ASP A 86 17.79 21.07 10.49
N SER A 87 18.18 19.81 10.62
CA SER A 87 17.38 18.65 10.22
C SER A 87 16.06 18.56 10.99
N ALA A 88 16.08 18.78 12.32
CA ALA A 88 14.87 18.77 13.13
C ALA A 88 13.92 19.93 12.76
N MET A 89 14.46 21.12 12.51
CA MET A 89 13.68 22.28 12.06
C MET A 89 13.08 22.02 10.66
N ALA A 90 13.83 21.47 9.74
CA ALA A 90 13.35 21.18 8.39
C ALA A 90 12.25 20.12 8.38
N LEU A 91 12.36 19.04 9.19
CA LEU A 91 11.28 18.07 9.38
C LEU A 91 10.01 18.72 9.97
N SER A 92 10.17 19.58 10.96
CA SER A 92 9.04 20.31 11.56
C SER A 92 8.38 21.23 10.54
N GLN A 93 9.18 21.91 9.72
CA GLN A 93 8.69 22.75 8.63
C GLN A 93 7.94 21.92 7.57
N LEU A 94 8.48 20.79 7.17
CA LEU A 94 7.81 19.87 6.24
C LEU A 94 6.45 19.42 6.78
N PHE A 95 6.39 19.08 8.07
CA PHE A 95 5.15 18.65 8.73
C PHE A 95 4.04 19.71 8.66
N ILE A 96 4.36 20.99 8.84
CA ILE A 96 3.37 22.09 8.86
C ILE A 96 3.15 22.74 7.48
N THR A 97 4.01 22.53 6.50
CA THR A 97 3.89 23.16 5.17
C THR A 97 2.60 22.70 4.48
N PRO A 98 1.78 23.61 3.93
CA PRO A 98 0.60 23.24 3.14
C PRO A 98 0.96 22.32 1.96
N GLU A 99 0.10 21.33 1.68
CA GLU A 99 0.36 20.33 0.63
C GLU A 99 0.59 20.95 -0.74
N VAL A 100 -0.20 21.95 -1.10
CA VAL A 100 -0.06 22.67 -2.38
C VAL A 100 1.34 23.26 -2.63
N ASN A 101 2.08 23.53 -1.56
CA ASN A 101 3.46 24.03 -1.67
C ASN A 101 4.51 22.92 -1.83
N LEU A 102 4.09 21.66 -1.83
CA LEU A 102 4.95 20.48 -1.89
C LEU A 102 4.71 19.63 -3.14
N GLU A 103 3.69 19.91 -3.93
CA GLU A 103 3.25 19.07 -5.05
C GLU A 103 4.37 18.73 -6.03
N ASP A 104 5.20 19.72 -6.39
CA ASP A 104 6.31 19.54 -7.36
C ASP A 104 7.68 19.38 -6.68
N LYS A 105 7.74 19.20 -5.35
CA LYS A 105 9.00 19.14 -4.61
C LYS A 105 9.44 17.73 -4.32
N LYS A 106 10.75 17.51 -4.44
CA LYS A 106 11.42 16.31 -3.93
C LYS A 106 11.80 16.51 -2.47
N ILE A 107 12.05 15.43 -1.77
CA ILE A 107 12.53 15.49 -0.38
C ILE A 107 13.85 16.26 -0.31
N SER A 108 14.74 16.07 -1.27
CA SER A 108 16.03 16.80 -1.38
C SER A 108 15.89 18.31 -1.55
N ASP A 109 14.72 18.81 -1.96
CA ASP A 109 14.49 20.25 -2.13
C ASP A 109 14.09 20.95 -0.83
N VAL A 110 13.69 20.16 0.18
CA VAL A 110 13.11 20.67 1.43
C VAL A 110 13.88 20.27 2.69
N LEU A 111 14.78 19.29 2.60
CA LEU A 111 15.60 18.83 3.73
C LEU A 111 17.07 19.18 3.50
N PRO A 112 17.84 19.55 4.54
CA PRO A 112 19.24 19.91 4.44
C PRO A 112 20.14 18.69 4.14
N GLU A 113 21.32 18.93 3.59
CA GLU A 113 22.27 17.85 3.28
C GLU A 113 22.67 17.04 4.52
N SER A 114 22.78 17.68 5.69
CA SER A 114 23.07 17.01 6.97
C SER A 114 22.02 15.97 7.38
N PHE A 115 20.77 16.11 6.89
CA PHE A 115 19.70 15.17 7.17
C PHE A 115 20.02 13.75 6.72
N TRP A 116 20.71 13.61 5.60
CA TRP A 116 21.04 12.32 5.00
C TRP A 116 22.02 11.48 5.81
N GLU A 117 22.73 12.10 6.73
CA GLU A 117 23.69 11.46 7.63
C GLU A 117 23.06 11.09 9.00
N THR A 118 21.78 11.38 9.19
CA THR A 118 21.08 11.08 10.44
C THR A 118 20.61 9.64 10.51
N ASN A 119 20.55 9.10 11.72
CA ASN A 119 19.94 7.79 11.94
C ASN A 119 18.44 7.81 11.64
N PHE A 120 17.77 8.96 11.82
CA PHE A 120 16.37 9.11 11.42
C PHE A 120 16.17 8.77 9.94
N TRP A 121 17.00 9.35 9.06
CA TRP A 121 16.92 9.04 7.64
C TRP A 121 17.20 7.56 7.35
N LEU A 122 18.20 6.97 8.01
CA LEU A 122 18.52 5.56 7.86
C LEU A 122 17.32 4.67 8.18
N TYR A 123 16.61 4.92 9.28
CA TYR A 123 15.40 4.19 9.62
C TYR A 123 14.26 4.46 8.64
N TRP A 124 14.03 5.74 8.32
CA TRP A 124 12.92 6.17 7.49
C TRP A 124 13.00 5.60 6.08
N GLN A 125 14.16 5.72 5.43
CA GLN A 125 14.36 5.16 4.09
C GLN A 125 14.24 3.64 4.09
N THR A 126 14.66 2.97 5.14
CA THR A 126 14.61 1.51 5.23
C THR A 126 13.18 1.01 5.43
N MET A 127 12.42 1.65 6.32
CA MET A 127 11.06 1.24 6.64
C MET A 127 10.08 1.55 5.51
N PHE A 128 10.18 2.74 4.92
CA PHE A 128 9.18 3.24 3.96
C PHE A 128 9.69 3.31 2.52
N ALA A 129 10.89 2.82 2.23
CA ALA A 129 11.52 2.80 0.91
C ALA A 129 11.66 4.19 0.23
N PHE A 130 11.75 5.27 1.02
CA PHE A 130 11.98 6.60 0.49
C PHE A 130 13.39 6.78 -0.06
N GLN A 131 13.50 7.60 -1.10
CA GLN A 131 14.73 8.03 -1.71
C GLN A 131 14.81 9.57 -1.72
N LYS A 132 16.01 10.15 -1.85
CA LYS A 132 16.20 11.61 -1.89
C LYS A 132 15.33 12.30 -2.96
N TRP A 133 15.04 11.60 -4.04
CA TRP A 133 14.21 12.08 -5.17
C TRP A 133 12.70 11.81 -4.99
N SER A 134 12.29 11.13 -3.93
CA SER A 134 10.88 10.89 -3.66
C SER A 134 10.11 12.18 -3.37
N SER A 135 8.81 12.15 -3.54
CA SER A 135 7.93 13.31 -3.32
C SER A 135 7.98 13.81 -1.88
N ALA A 136 8.18 15.12 -1.70
CA ALA A 136 8.11 15.77 -0.40
C ALA A 136 6.69 15.75 0.18
N LEU A 137 5.67 15.85 -0.68
CA LEU A 137 4.27 15.73 -0.29
C LEU A 137 3.96 14.34 0.27
N GLU A 138 4.43 13.31 -0.38
CA GLU A 138 4.26 11.93 0.08
C GLU A 138 4.95 11.71 1.43
N MET A 139 6.19 12.15 1.58
CA MET A 139 6.89 12.07 2.86
C MET A 139 6.15 12.81 3.98
N LYS A 140 5.61 14.01 3.71
CA LYS A 140 4.77 14.73 4.67
C LYS A 140 3.57 13.89 5.11
N ARG A 141 2.85 13.28 4.18
CA ARG A 141 1.67 12.46 4.50
C ARG A 141 2.05 11.26 5.36
N TYR A 142 3.17 10.61 5.07
CA TYR A 142 3.71 9.54 5.92
C TYR A 142 4.09 10.04 7.31
N LEU A 143 4.77 11.18 7.41
CA LEU A 143 5.10 11.80 8.71
C LEU A 143 3.84 12.10 9.53
N CYS A 144 2.83 12.72 8.92
CA CYS A 144 1.56 13.01 9.59
C CYS A 144 0.86 11.75 10.08
N ARG A 145 0.89 10.69 9.27
CA ARG A 145 0.26 9.40 9.60
C ARG A 145 1.02 8.66 10.69
N TYR A 146 2.34 8.74 10.72
CA TYR A 146 3.20 7.95 11.58
C TYR A 146 3.70 8.67 12.83
N VAL A 147 3.40 9.97 13.00
CA VAL A 147 3.98 10.80 14.05
C VAL A 147 3.79 10.24 15.47
N HIS A 148 2.67 9.62 15.76
CA HIS A 148 2.37 9.00 17.06
C HIS A 148 3.09 7.68 17.32
N HIS A 149 3.77 7.13 16.32
CA HIS A 149 4.57 5.92 16.39
C HIS A 149 6.07 6.17 16.15
N ILE A 150 6.48 7.44 16.08
CA ILE A 150 7.84 7.80 15.67
C ILE A 150 8.90 7.18 16.59
N ASP A 151 8.61 7.08 17.88
CA ASP A 151 9.52 6.50 18.87
C ASP A 151 9.76 5.00 18.66
N GLY A 152 8.83 4.32 18.02
CA GLY A 152 8.94 2.90 17.66
C GLY A 152 9.68 2.62 16.36
N LEU A 153 10.15 3.66 15.65
CA LEU A 153 10.85 3.53 14.38
C LEU A 153 12.17 2.73 14.50
N PRO A 154 13.00 2.94 15.56
CA PRO A 154 14.29 2.24 15.67
C PRO A 154 14.20 0.73 15.94
N ASP A 155 13.09 0.21 16.48
CA ASP A 155 12.95 -1.19 16.87
C ASP A 155 11.65 -1.84 16.37
N PHE A 156 10.91 -1.14 15.54
CA PHE A 156 9.60 -1.57 15.01
C PHE A 156 8.55 -1.90 16.09
N SER A 157 8.73 -1.42 17.32
CA SER A 157 7.79 -1.71 18.41
C SER A 157 6.38 -1.15 18.17
N ALA A 158 6.26 -0.19 17.26
CA ALA A 158 4.97 0.37 16.82
C ALA A 158 4.20 -0.58 15.90
N LEU A 159 4.89 -1.48 15.22
CA LEU A 159 4.26 -2.39 14.27
C LEU A 159 3.56 -3.54 14.96
N ARG A 160 2.46 -3.95 14.36
CA ARG A 160 1.66 -5.11 14.77
C ARG A 160 1.56 -6.07 13.61
N PHE A 161 1.19 -7.30 13.89
CA PHE A 161 1.11 -8.34 12.88
C PHE A 161 -0.22 -9.07 12.94
N THR A 162 -0.64 -9.59 11.80
CA THR A 162 -1.69 -10.59 11.71
C THR A 162 -1.13 -11.98 12.06
N LYS A 163 -2.00 -12.91 12.43
CA LYS A 163 -1.60 -14.28 12.83
C LYS A 163 -0.88 -15.03 11.71
N TYR A 164 -1.41 -14.91 10.51
CA TYR A 164 -0.83 -15.46 9.28
C TYR A 164 -0.49 -14.31 8.31
N ASN A 165 -0.28 -14.61 7.04
CA ASN A 165 -0.24 -13.58 6.01
C ASN A 165 -1.60 -12.83 5.95
N GLN A 166 -1.62 -11.65 5.37
CA GLN A 166 -2.82 -10.81 5.34
C GLN A 166 -3.95 -11.42 4.52
N TYR A 167 -3.64 -12.23 3.51
CA TYR A 167 -4.68 -12.92 2.76
C TYR A 167 -5.48 -13.89 3.66
N GLU A 168 -4.79 -14.76 4.38
CA GLU A 168 -5.42 -15.75 5.26
C GLU A 168 -6.11 -15.11 6.49
N SER A 169 -5.49 -14.06 7.03
CA SER A 169 -5.99 -13.43 8.27
C SER A 169 -7.09 -12.41 8.05
N MET A 170 -7.15 -11.79 6.86
CA MET A 170 -8.05 -10.66 6.61
C MET A 170 -8.88 -10.83 5.32
N ILE A 171 -8.21 -11.07 4.19
CA ILE A 171 -8.87 -11.05 2.88
C ILE A 171 -9.83 -12.23 2.72
N LEU A 172 -9.38 -13.44 3.06
CA LEU A 172 -10.24 -14.63 2.99
C LEU A 172 -11.45 -14.55 3.93
N PRO A 173 -11.30 -14.18 5.21
CA PRO A 173 -12.45 -13.91 6.09
C PRO A 173 -13.43 -12.90 5.51
N LEU A 174 -12.93 -11.80 4.95
CA LEU A 174 -13.77 -10.77 4.35
C LEU A 174 -14.55 -11.30 3.13
N ILE A 175 -13.90 -12.07 2.25
CA ILE A 175 -14.55 -12.67 1.09
C ILE A 175 -15.68 -13.59 1.54
N GLU A 176 -15.44 -14.45 2.53
CA GLU A 176 -16.47 -15.36 3.06
C GLU A 176 -17.61 -14.60 3.76
N TYR A 177 -17.30 -13.51 4.45
CA TYR A 177 -18.29 -12.63 5.04
C TYR A 177 -19.16 -11.97 3.96
N LEU A 178 -18.55 -11.40 2.93
CA LEU A 178 -19.26 -10.74 1.82
C LEU A 178 -20.20 -11.71 1.08
N LYS A 179 -19.71 -12.93 0.78
CA LYS A 179 -20.53 -13.97 0.15
C LYS A 179 -21.77 -14.36 0.99
N LYS A 180 -21.64 -14.39 2.31
CA LYS A 180 -22.76 -14.64 3.22
C LYS A 180 -23.79 -13.52 3.26
N HIS A 181 -23.42 -12.33 2.74
CA HIS A 181 -24.29 -11.17 2.63
C HIS A 181 -24.68 -10.88 1.17
N ASP A 182 -24.71 -11.93 0.35
CA ASP A 182 -25.17 -11.87 -1.04
C ASP A 182 -24.37 -10.93 -1.94
N VAL A 183 -23.12 -10.64 -1.59
CA VAL A 183 -22.20 -9.89 -2.46
C VAL A 183 -21.59 -10.82 -3.51
N ASP A 184 -21.79 -10.50 -4.77
CA ASP A 184 -21.18 -11.24 -5.88
C ASP A 184 -19.68 -10.89 -6.00
N VAL A 185 -18.83 -11.82 -5.60
CA VAL A 185 -17.37 -11.68 -5.67
C VAL A 185 -16.84 -12.50 -6.82
N GLN A 186 -16.43 -11.85 -7.89
CA GLN A 186 -15.92 -12.52 -9.09
C GLN A 186 -14.41 -12.37 -9.21
N PHE A 187 -13.76 -13.43 -9.68
CA PHE A 187 -12.31 -13.49 -9.93
C PHE A 187 -12.02 -13.77 -11.40
N GLY A 188 -10.77 -13.54 -11.79
CA GLY A 188 -10.33 -13.76 -13.16
C GLY A 188 -10.91 -12.77 -14.17
N MET A 189 -11.41 -11.62 -13.69
CA MET A 189 -11.88 -10.53 -14.52
C MET A 189 -10.80 -9.45 -14.61
N ASP A 190 -10.24 -9.26 -15.77
CA ASP A 190 -9.28 -8.22 -16.06
C ASP A 190 -10.02 -6.98 -16.60
N VAL A 191 -10.30 -6.03 -15.71
CA VAL A 191 -11.07 -4.83 -16.06
C VAL A 191 -10.20 -3.89 -16.88
N LYS A 192 -10.58 -3.67 -18.12
CA LYS A 192 -9.84 -2.86 -19.10
C LYS A 192 -10.29 -1.42 -19.16
N ASN A 193 -11.57 -1.16 -18.93
CA ASN A 193 -12.11 0.19 -19.03
C ASN A 193 -13.41 0.35 -18.23
N VAL A 194 -13.67 1.59 -17.82
CA VAL A 194 -14.99 2.06 -17.41
C VAL A 194 -15.37 3.18 -18.36
N VAL A 195 -16.39 2.95 -19.18
CA VAL A 195 -16.89 3.95 -20.12
C VAL A 195 -17.66 5.01 -19.34
N ILE A 196 -17.26 6.26 -19.50
CA ILE A 196 -17.85 7.41 -18.81
C ILE A 196 -18.48 8.33 -19.84
N GLU A 197 -19.74 8.66 -19.62
CA GLU A 197 -20.45 9.70 -20.36
C GLU A 197 -20.55 10.96 -19.50
N GLU A 198 -20.25 12.09 -20.11
CA GLU A 198 -20.41 13.38 -19.45
C GLU A 198 -21.56 14.16 -20.11
N VAL A 199 -22.56 14.51 -19.31
CA VAL A 199 -23.69 15.34 -19.73
C VAL A 199 -23.88 16.45 -18.71
N ASP A 200 -23.86 17.70 -19.18
CA ASP A 200 -24.02 18.89 -18.34
C ASP A 200 -23.05 18.92 -17.11
N GLY A 201 -21.82 18.51 -17.32
CA GLY A 201 -20.79 18.44 -16.26
C GLY A 201 -20.97 17.31 -15.25
N LYS A 202 -21.95 16.42 -15.46
CA LYS A 202 -22.14 15.22 -14.63
C LYS A 202 -21.54 14.00 -15.32
N LYS A 203 -20.60 13.38 -14.66
CA LYS A 203 -19.96 12.13 -15.10
C LYS A 203 -20.78 10.93 -14.64
N THR A 204 -21.11 10.04 -15.57
CA THR A 204 -21.91 8.84 -15.32
C THR A 204 -21.20 7.64 -15.95
N ALA A 205 -20.89 6.62 -15.17
CA ALA A 205 -20.39 5.35 -15.69
C ALA A 205 -21.51 4.64 -16.46
N LYS A 206 -21.22 4.18 -17.66
CA LYS A 206 -22.19 3.54 -18.58
C LYS A 206 -21.93 2.07 -18.78
N GLU A 207 -20.68 1.68 -18.74
CA GLU A 207 -20.31 0.31 -19.07
C GLU A 207 -18.96 -0.01 -18.42
N LEU A 208 -18.82 -1.22 -17.90
CA LEU A 208 -17.57 -1.76 -17.42
C LEU A 208 -17.09 -2.82 -18.41
N ILE A 209 -15.93 -2.62 -19.04
CA ILE A 209 -15.34 -3.52 -20.03
C ILE A 209 -14.24 -4.35 -19.34
N TYR A 210 -14.30 -5.65 -19.52
CA TYR A 210 -13.31 -6.59 -18.93
C TYR A 210 -13.02 -7.77 -19.86
N VAL A 211 -11.88 -8.40 -19.63
CA VAL A 211 -11.49 -9.66 -20.28
C VAL A 211 -11.61 -10.80 -19.28
N LYS A 212 -12.31 -11.84 -19.64
CA LYS A 212 -12.41 -13.09 -18.89
C LYS A 212 -12.25 -14.27 -19.86
N ASP A 213 -11.41 -15.22 -19.50
CA ASP A 213 -11.12 -16.40 -20.33
C ASP A 213 -10.66 -16.04 -21.77
N ASN A 214 -9.90 -14.94 -21.91
CA ASN A 214 -9.44 -14.33 -23.16
C ASN A 214 -10.55 -13.77 -24.06
N GLU A 215 -11.75 -13.57 -23.55
CA GLU A 215 -12.86 -12.94 -24.27
C GLU A 215 -13.20 -11.61 -23.61
N GLU A 216 -13.35 -10.56 -24.44
CA GLU A 216 -13.81 -9.28 -23.99
C GLU A 216 -15.33 -9.32 -23.77
N GLN A 217 -15.74 -8.84 -22.61
CA GLN A 217 -17.12 -8.81 -22.16
C GLN A 217 -17.41 -7.46 -21.53
N SER A 218 -18.70 -7.13 -21.36
CA SER A 218 -19.08 -5.90 -20.70
C SER A 218 -20.27 -6.08 -19.76
N ILE A 219 -20.34 -5.15 -18.79
CA ILE A 219 -21.48 -5.00 -17.89
C ILE A 219 -22.08 -3.62 -18.13
N PRO A 220 -23.31 -3.53 -18.64
CA PRO A 220 -23.99 -2.24 -18.76
C PRO A 220 -24.34 -1.69 -17.38
N LEU A 221 -24.19 -0.38 -17.22
CA LEU A 221 -24.45 0.34 -15.98
C LEU A 221 -25.57 1.36 -16.18
N THR A 222 -26.32 1.61 -15.13
CA THR A 222 -27.39 2.60 -15.07
C THR A 222 -26.94 3.85 -14.30
N ALA A 223 -27.75 4.88 -14.27
CA ALA A 223 -27.47 6.09 -13.52
C ALA A 223 -27.49 5.90 -11.98
N ASP A 224 -28.04 4.78 -11.52
CA ASP A 224 -28.15 4.45 -10.10
C ASP A 224 -26.97 3.58 -9.63
N ASP A 225 -26.11 3.12 -10.54
CA ASP A 225 -24.92 2.34 -10.20
C ASP A 225 -23.77 3.23 -9.80
N LEU A 226 -23.00 2.78 -8.80
CA LEU A 226 -21.76 3.42 -8.34
C LEU A 226 -20.58 2.51 -8.68
N VAL A 227 -19.55 3.06 -9.28
CA VAL A 227 -18.31 2.34 -9.60
C VAL A 227 -17.16 2.88 -8.75
N PHE A 228 -16.55 2.00 -7.96
CA PHE A 228 -15.37 2.30 -7.18
C PHE A 228 -14.16 1.60 -7.81
N ILE A 229 -13.15 2.39 -8.20
CA ILE A 229 -11.91 1.88 -8.81
C ILE A 229 -10.80 2.02 -7.79
N THR A 230 -10.22 0.90 -7.39
CA THR A 230 -9.15 0.83 -6.39
C THR A 230 -7.85 0.25 -6.95
N ASN A 231 -7.73 0.21 -8.27
CA ASN A 231 -6.54 -0.27 -8.93
C ASN A 231 -5.33 0.61 -8.61
N GLY A 232 -4.21 -0.04 -8.40
CA GLY A 232 -2.94 0.61 -8.17
C GLY A 232 -2.02 -0.31 -7.38
N CYS A 233 -0.89 -0.65 -7.94
CA CYS A 233 0.11 -1.49 -7.27
C CYS A 233 1.50 -1.10 -7.73
N CYS A 234 2.34 -0.67 -6.80
CA CYS A 234 3.74 -0.34 -7.10
C CYS A 234 4.60 -1.57 -7.45
N THR A 235 4.06 -2.78 -7.30
CA THR A 235 4.74 -4.04 -7.61
C THR A 235 4.17 -4.75 -8.83
N ASP A 236 3.30 -4.11 -9.59
CA ASP A 236 2.63 -4.69 -10.76
C ASP A 236 3.62 -5.13 -11.84
N THR A 237 4.66 -4.35 -12.06
CA THR A 237 5.73 -4.64 -13.00
C THR A 237 6.90 -5.43 -12.41
N SER A 238 6.73 -6.06 -11.24
CA SER A 238 7.79 -6.84 -10.61
C SER A 238 8.17 -8.04 -11.47
N CYS A 239 9.47 -8.28 -11.60
CA CYS A 239 10.00 -9.48 -12.23
C CYS A 239 10.85 -10.27 -11.23
N TYR A 240 11.03 -11.54 -11.51
CA TYR A 240 11.71 -12.48 -10.62
C TYR A 240 13.03 -12.94 -11.21
N GLY A 241 14.06 -12.99 -10.36
CA GLY A 241 15.26 -13.77 -10.60
C GLY A 241 15.19 -15.14 -9.94
N ASP A 242 16.28 -15.87 -10.02
CA ASP A 242 16.48 -17.14 -9.28
C ASP A 242 17.83 -17.16 -8.57
N GLN A 243 18.23 -18.31 -8.04
CA GLN A 243 19.49 -18.48 -7.28
C GLN A 243 20.76 -18.21 -8.13
N THR A 244 20.64 -18.23 -9.43
CA THR A 244 21.77 -18.13 -10.38
C THR A 244 21.63 -17.01 -11.39
N HIS A 245 20.45 -16.44 -11.52
CA HIS A 245 20.14 -15.40 -12.49
C HIS A 245 19.49 -14.19 -11.81
N ALA A 246 20.06 -13.00 -12.01
CA ALA A 246 19.41 -11.76 -11.64
C ALA A 246 18.14 -11.54 -12.49
N PRO A 247 17.10 -10.86 -11.95
CA PRO A 247 15.92 -10.53 -12.73
C PRO A 247 16.30 -9.61 -13.91
N ASP A 248 15.68 -9.83 -15.06
CA ASP A 248 15.82 -8.94 -16.21
C ASP A 248 14.93 -7.71 -16.04
N LEU A 249 15.53 -6.57 -15.79
CA LEU A 249 14.85 -5.29 -15.60
C LEU A 249 14.65 -4.52 -16.92
N SER A 250 15.15 -5.00 -18.04
CA SER A 250 15.13 -4.28 -19.31
C SER A 250 13.71 -4.03 -19.87
N GLY A 251 12.77 -4.90 -19.51
CA GLY A 251 11.35 -4.79 -19.91
C GLY A 251 10.49 -3.97 -18.94
N ILE A 252 11.05 -3.47 -17.84
CA ILE A 252 10.28 -2.69 -16.87
C ILE A 252 10.22 -1.24 -17.32
N VAL A 253 9.02 -0.77 -17.59
CA VAL A 253 8.74 0.63 -17.92
C VAL A 253 7.79 1.20 -16.88
N ASN A 254 8.15 2.32 -16.28
CA ASN A 254 7.30 3.02 -15.32
C ASN A 254 5.93 3.36 -15.92
N GLY A 255 4.88 3.12 -15.15
CA GLY A 255 3.51 3.38 -15.58
C GLY A 255 3.00 2.45 -16.68
N GLN A 256 3.60 1.29 -16.86
CA GLN A 256 3.07 0.19 -17.66
C GLN A 256 2.67 -0.98 -16.76
N GLY A 257 1.67 -1.73 -17.18
CA GLY A 257 1.11 -2.87 -16.45
C GLY A 257 -0.39 -2.77 -16.29
N GLU A 258 -1.01 -3.89 -15.95
CA GLU A 258 -2.47 -4.05 -15.90
C GLU A 258 -3.16 -3.06 -14.96
N SER A 259 -2.56 -2.76 -13.81
CA SER A 259 -3.09 -1.77 -12.86
C SER A 259 -3.13 -0.36 -13.42
N TRP A 260 -2.20 0.01 -14.28
CA TRP A 260 -2.10 1.33 -14.89
C TRP A 260 -2.93 1.45 -16.16
N ASP A 261 -3.11 0.35 -16.90
CA ASP A 261 -3.82 0.33 -18.17
C ASP A 261 -5.27 0.78 -18.03
N LEU A 262 -5.96 0.37 -16.96
CA LEU A 262 -7.31 0.83 -16.67
C LEU A 262 -7.35 2.36 -16.50
N TRP A 263 -6.45 2.94 -15.70
CA TRP A 263 -6.40 4.39 -15.49
C TRP A 263 -6.06 5.14 -16.76
N LYS A 264 -5.13 4.63 -17.57
CA LYS A 264 -4.79 5.20 -18.88
C LYS A 264 -5.98 5.16 -19.84
N ASN A 265 -6.72 4.07 -19.87
CA ASN A 265 -7.88 3.93 -20.73
C ASN A 265 -9.01 4.88 -20.31
N ILE A 266 -9.21 5.08 -19.01
CA ILE A 266 -10.14 6.07 -18.49
C ILE A 266 -9.68 7.49 -18.89
N ALA A 267 -8.41 7.83 -18.67
CA ALA A 267 -7.85 9.15 -18.98
C ALA A 267 -7.94 9.51 -20.48
N LYS A 268 -7.87 8.53 -21.38
CA LYS A 268 -7.98 8.74 -22.83
C LYS A 268 -9.39 9.12 -23.31
N GLN A 269 -10.43 8.93 -22.49
CA GLN A 269 -11.81 9.15 -22.91
C GLN A 269 -12.21 10.63 -22.95
N ALA A 270 -11.55 11.48 -22.18
CA ALA A 270 -11.96 12.86 -22.00
C ALA A 270 -10.79 13.82 -21.82
N ASN A 271 -11.06 15.04 -21.37
CA ASN A 271 -10.07 16.07 -21.11
C ASN A 271 -9.10 15.61 -20.02
N HIS A 272 -7.79 15.69 -20.29
CA HIS A 272 -6.70 15.32 -19.38
C HIS A 272 -6.79 16.02 -18.02
N ASP A 273 -7.26 17.26 -17.97
CA ASP A 273 -7.38 18.01 -16.72
C ASP A 273 -8.42 17.42 -15.75
N GLU A 274 -9.33 16.58 -16.25
CA GLU A 274 -10.42 16.02 -15.46
C GLU A 274 -10.25 14.53 -15.14
N TYR A 275 -9.60 13.77 -16.02
CA TYR A 275 -9.47 12.32 -15.93
C TYR A 275 -8.01 11.87 -15.68
N GLY A 276 -7.07 12.80 -15.60
CA GLY A 276 -5.65 12.56 -15.42
C GLY A 276 -4.87 12.47 -16.73
N HIS A 277 -3.56 12.42 -16.60
CA HIS A 277 -2.63 12.34 -17.72
C HIS A 277 -2.24 10.89 -17.98
N PRO A 278 -2.52 10.36 -19.20
CA PRO A 278 -2.23 8.95 -19.51
C PRO A 278 -0.75 8.66 -19.80
N ASP A 279 0.09 9.71 -19.96
CA ASP A 279 1.51 9.61 -20.35
C ASP A 279 2.45 9.73 -19.15
#